data_3f91bc861e1b88f99462453c61e79842
#
_entry.id   3f91bc861e1b88f99462453c61e79842
#
_cell.length_a   1.000
_cell.length_b   1.000
_cell.length_c   1.000
_cell.angle_alpha   90.00
_cell.angle_beta   90.00
_cell.angle_gamma   90.00
#
_symmetry.space_group_name_H-M   'P 1'
#
loop_
_entity.id
_entity.type
_entity.pdbx_description
1 polymer ?
#
loop_
_entity_poly.entity_id
_entity_poly.type
_entity_poly.pdbx_seq_one_letter_code
_entity_poly.pdbx_strand_id
1 'polypeptide(L)' 'MKAYILLSTKPGTSLEVVGRIKEKVKETIIADAIFGRYDAIVVLEAPALENINQVVYKIIEKDPNVIRTETSIVLSPM' A
#
# COMPACT_ATOMS: atom_id res chain seq x y z
N MET A 1 -10.10 7.09 -8.40
CA MET A 1 -8.68 7.46 -8.28
C MET A 1 -7.87 6.24 -7.89
N LYS A 2 -6.77 6.04 -8.55
CA LYS A 2 -5.92 4.87 -8.36
C LYS A 2 -4.55 5.30 -7.87
N ALA A 3 -3.98 4.53 -6.95
CA ALA A 3 -2.67 4.83 -6.40
C ALA A 3 -1.82 3.57 -6.27
N TYR A 4 -0.52 3.73 -6.49
CA TYR A 4 0.48 2.71 -6.22
C TYR A 4 1.20 3.09 -4.94
N ILE A 5 1.23 2.17 -3.99
CA ILE A 5 1.92 2.37 -2.71
C ILE A 5 3.09 1.39 -2.67
N LEU A 6 4.30 1.91 -2.62
CA LEU A 6 5.49 1.09 -2.48
C LEU A 6 5.88 1.08 -1.00
N LEU A 7 6.21 -0.10 -0.49
CA LEU A 7 6.48 -0.29 0.94
C LEU A 7 7.85 -0.87 1.16
N SER A 8 8.54 -0.34 2.17
CA SER A 8 9.70 -0.99 2.76
C SER A 8 9.24 -1.59 4.08
N THR A 9 9.58 -2.84 4.32
CA THR A 9 9.17 -3.56 5.51
C THR A 9 10.38 -4.08 6.26
N LYS A 10 10.18 -4.45 7.53
CA LYS A 10 11.23 -5.11 8.30
C LYS A 10 11.61 -6.42 7.61
N PRO A 11 12.89 -6.85 7.70
CA PRO A 11 13.33 -8.06 7.02
C PRO A 11 12.44 -9.26 7.36
N GLY A 12 12.06 -10.01 6.31
CA GLY A 12 11.28 -11.23 6.46
C GLY A 12 9.79 -11.05 6.74
N THR A 13 9.26 -9.82 6.71
CA THR A 13 7.87 -9.57 7.09
C THR A 13 6.95 -9.15 5.93
N SER A 14 7.47 -9.05 4.72
CA SER A 14 6.67 -8.51 3.61
C SER A 14 5.41 -9.31 3.32
N LEU A 15 5.46 -10.64 3.37
CA LEU A 15 4.28 -11.47 3.13
C LEU A 15 3.21 -11.27 4.19
N GLU A 16 3.61 -11.13 5.46
CA GLU A 16 2.68 -10.85 6.55
C GLU A 16 2.00 -9.51 6.36
N VAL A 17 2.79 -8.48 6.01
CA VAL A 17 2.27 -7.13 5.80
C VAL A 17 1.25 -7.14 4.67
N VAL A 18 1.59 -7.75 3.56
CA VAL A 18 0.68 -7.85 2.41
C VAL A 18 -0.62 -8.56 2.79
N GLY A 19 -0.51 -9.64 3.56
CA GLY A 19 -1.68 -10.39 4.03
C GLY A 19 -2.61 -9.52 4.89
N ARG A 20 -2.02 -8.75 5.82
CA ARG A 20 -2.81 -7.87 6.68
C ARG A 20 -3.48 -6.75 5.90
N ILE A 21 -2.78 -6.19 4.91
CA ILE A 21 -3.35 -5.13 4.08
C ILE A 21 -4.54 -5.67 3.28
N LYS A 22 -4.41 -6.83 2.69
CA LYS A 22 -5.52 -7.46 1.96
C LYS A 22 -6.75 -7.65 2.84
N GLU A 23 -6.56 -8.00 4.10
CA GLU A 23 -7.68 -8.21 5.03
C GLU A 23 -8.32 -6.90 5.48
N LYS A 24 -7.50 -5.89 5.75
CA LYS A 24 -7.98 -4.65 6.39
C LYS A 24 -8.42 -3.57 5.42
N VAL A 25 -7.91 -3.59 4.20
CA VAL A 25 -8.11 -2.49 3.26
C VAL A 25 -8.96 -2.98 2.09
N LYS A 26 -10.24 -2.63 2.14
CA LYS A 26 -11.19 -3.01 1.08
C LYS A 26 -10.90 -2.34 -0.26
N GLU A 27 -10.20 -1.20 -0.25
CA GLU A 27 -9.83 -0.47 -1.46
C GLU A 27 -8.72 -1.13 -2.26
N THR A 28 -8.14 -2.20 -1.74
CA THR A 28 -7.02 -2.88 -2.38
C THR A 28 -7.45 -3.61 -3.64
N ILE A 29 -6.80 -3.29 -4.76
CA ILE A 29 -6.93 -4.04 -6.00
C ILE A 29 -5.89 -5.15 -6.05
N ILE A 30 -4.65 -4.81 -5.73
CA ILE A 30 -3.50 -5.71 -5.73
C ILE A 30 -2.67 -5.41 -4.51
N ALA A 31 -2.15 -6.46 -3.88
CA ALA A 31 -1.13 -6.31 -2.85
C ALA A 31 -0.19 -7.50 -2.97
N ASP A 32 1.06 -7.21 -3.33
CA ASP A 32 2.07 -8.23 -3.59
C ASP A 32 3.34 -7.94 -2.81
N ALA A 33 3.94 -8.98 -2.25
CA ALA A 33 5.32 -8.92 -1.79
C ALA A 33 6.20 -9.01 -3.04
N ILE A 34 7.21 -8.16 -3.12
CA ILE A 34 8.10 -8.10 -4.27
C ILE A 34 9.55 -8.21 -3.83
N PHE A 35 10.41 -8.52 -4.76
CA PHE A 35 11.83 -8.60 -4.52
C PHE A 35 12.53 -7.56 -5.37
N GLY A 36 13.08 -6.54 -4.72
CA GLY A 36 13.75 -5.44 -5.40
C GLY A 36 14.03 -4.31 -4.45
N ARG A 37 13.95 -3.09 -4.94
CA ARG A 37 14.20 -1.90 -4.13
C ARG A 37 13.20 -1.73 -2.99
N TYR A 38 11.97 -2.15 -3.23
CA TYR A 38 10.92 -2.14 -2.22
C TYR A 38 10.51 -3.57 -1.92
N ASP A 39 9.84 -3.77 -0.79
CA ASP A 39 9.47 -5.09 -0.31
C ASP A 39 8.06 -5.50 -0.66
N ALA A 40 7.21 -4.52 -0.95
CA ALA A 40 5.82 -4.78 -1.32
C ALA A 40 5.26 -3.64 -2.16
N ILE A 41 4.24 -3.97 -2.94
CA ILE A 41 3.48 -3.00 -3.70
C ILE A 41 1.99 -3.22 -3.42
N VAL A 42 1.28 -2.12 -3.19
CA VAL A 42 -0.17 -2.13 -2.99
C VAL A 42 -0.78 -1.18 -4.01
N VAL A 43 -1.81 -1.64 -4.69
CA VAL A 43 -2.56 -0.81 -5.63
C VAL A 43 -3.94 -0.59 -5.02
N LEU A 44 -4.29 0.67 -4.83
CA LEU A 44 -5.56 1.08 -4.26
C LEU A 44 -6.43 1.78 -5.30
N GLU A 45 -7.74 1.57 -5.19
CA GLU A 45 -8.73 2.33 -5.95
C GLU A 45 -9.73 2.92 -4.96
N ALA A 46 -9.95 4.23 -5.03
CA ALA A 46 -10.85 4.92 -4.11
C ALA A 46 -11.48 6.12 -4.81
N PRO A 47 -12.62 6.63 -4.29
CA PRO A 47 -13.29 7.75 -4.93
C PRO A 47 -12.46 9.03 -4.98
N ALA A 48 -11.64 9.30 -3.96
CA ALA A 48 -10.90 10.55 -3.87
C ALA A 48 -9.53 10.33 -3.22
N LEU A 49 -8.64 11.29 -3.42
CA LEU A 49 -7.30 11.30 -2.80
C LEU A 49 -7.39 11.19 -1.29
N GLU A 50 -8.36 11.84 -0.69
CA GLU A 50 -8.55 11.81 0.76
C GLU A 50 -8.73 10.38 1.28
N ASN A 51 -9.46 9.55 0.54
CA ASN A 51 -9.65 8.15 0.93
C ASN A 51 -8.33 7.38 0.90
N ILE A 52 -7.51 7.66 -0.11
CA ILE A 52 -6.19 7.03 -0.24
C ILE A 52 -5.28 7.44 0.93
N ASN A 53 -5.27 8.74 1.25
CA ASN A 53 -4.50 9.24 2.37
C ASN A 53 -4.91 8.62 3.70
N GLN A 54 -6.22 8.44 3.92
CA GLN A 54 -6.74 7.79 5.12
C GLN A 54 -6.22 6.36 5.25
N VAL A 55 -6.26 5.61 4.16
CA VAL A 55 -5.77 4.23 4.15
C VAL A 55 -4.28 4.19 4.48
N VAL A 56 -3.50 5.04 3.83
CA VAL A 56 -2.05 5.06 4.03
C VAL A 56 -1.70 5.43 5.46
N TYR A 57 -2.26 6.52 5.98
CA TYR A 57 -1.92 7.01 7.32
C TYR A 57 -2.49 6.14 8.44
N LYS A 58 -3.72 5.69 8.30
CA LYS A 58 -4.41 5.04 9.42
C LYS A 58 -4.26 3.54 9.46
N ILE A 59 -3.92 2.93 8.33
CA ILE A 59 -3.81 1.49 8.26
C ILE A 59 -2.40 1.05 7.89
N ILE A 60 -1.92 1.48 6.72
CA ILE A 60 -0.65 0.98 6.21
C ILE A 60 0.52 1.44 7.07
N GLU A 61 0.60 2.74 7.36
CA GLU A 61 1.70 3.26 8.17
C GLU A 61 1.62 2.89 9.65
N LYS A 62 0.48 2.41 10.09
CA LYS A 62 0.33 1.92 11.47
C LYS A 62 0.78 0.47 11.64
N ASP A 63 1.03 -0.24 10.55
CA ASP A 63 1.53 -1.60 10.65
C ASP A 63 2.95 -1.55 11.23
N PRO A 64 3.21 -2.29 12.32
CA PRO A 64 4.50 -2.22 13.01
C PRO A 64 5.68 -2.70 12.16
N ASN A 65 5.43 -3.44 11.11
CA ASN A 65 6.47 -3.95 10.23
C ASN A 65 6.71 -3.09 8.99
N VAL A 66 5.90 -2.05 8.79
CA VAL A 66 6.12 -1.10 7.69
C VAL A 66 7.10 -0.03 8.15
N ILE A 67 8.20 0.10 7.42
CA ILE A 67 9.25 1.09 7.73
C ILE A 67 8.96 2.39 6.99
N ARG A 68 8.62 2.30 5.72
CA ARG A 68 8.43 3.48 4.88
C ARG A 68 7.43 3.19 3.78
N THR A 69 6.70 4.22 3.38
CA THR A 69 5.77 4.15 2.26
C THR A 69 6.09 5.23 1.25
N GLU A 70 5.77 4.95 0.00
CA GLU A 70 5.89 5.91 -1.08
C GLU A 70 4.64 5.79 -1.95
N THR A 71 3.86 6.85 -2.03
CA THR A 71 2.58 6.84 -2.73
C THR A 71 2.70 7.59 -4.06
N SER A 72 2.26 6.95 -5.14
CA SER A 72 2.19 7.57 -6.46
C SER A 72 0.75 7.51 -6.95
N ILE A 73 0.18 8.67 -7.25
CA ILE A 73 -1.19 8.77 -7.74
C ILE A 73 -1.18 8.62 -9.26
N VAL A 74 -2.04 7.76 -9.76
CA VAL A 74 -2.17 7.56 -11.21
C VAL A 74 -2.90 8.75 -11.80
N LEU A 75 -2.30 9.34 -12.82
CA LEU A 75 -2.96 10.41 -13.56
C LEU A 75 -4.08 9.81 -14.41
N SER A 76 -5.22 10.46 -14.40
CA SER A 76 -6.34 9.98 -15.21
C SER A 76 -5.97 9.99 -16.69
N PRO A 77 -6.47 9.01 -17.45
CA PRO A 77 -6.29 9.04 -18.90
C PRO A 77 -6.92 10.30 -19.44
N MET A 78 -6.25 10.92 -20.35
CA MET A 78 -6.71 12.17 -20.96
C MET A 78 -7.53 11.90 -22.21
#